data_e8dc7353d040b2b1f6027ff36ce795fd
#
_entry.id   e8dc7353d040b2b1f6027ff36ce795fd
#
_cell.length_a   1.000
_cell.length_b   1.000
_cell.length_c   1.000
_cell.angle_alpha   90.00
_cell.angle_beta   90.00
_cell.angle_gamma   90.00
#
_symmetry.space_group_name_H-M   'P 1'
#
loop_
_entity.id
_entity.type
_entity.pdbx_description
1 polymer ?
#
loop_
_entity_poly.entity_id
_entity_poly.type
_entity_poly.pdbx_seq_one_letter_code
_entity_poly.pdbx_strand_id
1 'polypeptide(L)'
;MSKVTWSGGVEHWTKKGDIKLFLWEKKANPGVPFQGTIFFIHGSSMASQPTFDLFVPGRPFSSAMDWFAAHGYDTWTMDNEGYGRSDKHRNINFDISNGADDIAAGSAYIMEKAGISSMHFYGISSGALKAALFAQRHPDRVAKLALDAFVWTGQGSHTLEQRKKKLPEFLAKNRRPIDRPFVHSIFERDHADCADKVTVEAFADAILTLDDSMPTGTYVDMCSKLPLVDPQKIPVPCIILRGEYDGIAGMDDLIDFFKLLPHTNKQFSVMRGISHASFQQKNYMMVYHLLHSFYAMPEPVYQG
;
A
#
# COMPACT_ATOMS: atom_id res chain seq x y z
N MET A 1 0.96 18.48 -21.77
CA MET A 1 0.68 17.26 -20.99
C MET A 1 -0.82 17.21 -20.74
N SER A 2 -1.52 16.14 -21.13
CA SER A 2 -2.92 15.96 -20.79
C SER A 2 -3.01 15.76 -19.27
N LYS A 3 -3.90 16.52 -18.62
CA LYS A 3 -4.10 16.44 -17.18
C LYS A 3 -4.73 15.06 -16.87
N VAL A 4 -4.05 14.23 -16.07
CA VAL A 4 -4.63 12.96 -15.62
C VAL A 4 -5.85 13.27 -14.76
N THR A 5 -6.97 12.62 -15.05
CA THR A 5 -8.22 12.77 -14.29
C THR A 5 -8.67 11.41 -13.80
N TRP A 6 -9.16 11.36 -12.56
CA TRP A 6 -9.78 10.19 -11.97
C TRP A 6 -11.30 10.32 -12.02
N SER A 7 -11.99 9.23 -12.30
CA SER A 7 -13.45 9.21 -12.45
C SER A 7 -14.08 8.03 -11.72
N GLY A 8 -15.39 8.09 -11.57
CA GLY A 8 -16.17 6.98 -10.98
C GLY A 8 -16.04 6.82 -9.47
N GLY A 9 -15.43 7.78 -8.79
CA GLY A 9 -15.30 7.79 -7.34
C GLY A 9 -15.72 9.11 -6.71
N VAL A 10 -15.64 9.18 -5.39
CA VAL A 10 -16.02 10.33 -4.57
C VAL A 10 -14.83 10.80 -3.73
N GLU A 11 -14.60 12.10 -3.74
CA GLU A 11 -13.59 12.75 -2.90
C GLU A 11 -14.12 12.96 -1.48
N HIS A 12 -13.27 12.64 -0.51
CA HIS A 12 -13.53 12.90 0.89
C HIS A 12 -12.31 13.54 1.56
N TRP A 13 -12.55 14.17 2.68
CA TRP A 13 -11.53 14.82 3.47
C TRP A 13 -11.74 14.53 4.95
N THR A 14 -10.68 14.17 5.64
CA THR A 14 -10.64 14.07 7.10
C THR A 14 -9.48 14.88 7.66
N LYS A 15 -9.33 14.88 8.97
CA LYS A 15 -8.25 15.60 9.65
C LYS A 15 -7.55 14.72 10.67
N LYS A 16 -6.24 14.89 10.76
CA LYS A 16 -5.39 14.46 11.87
C LYS A 16 -4.92 15.72 12.60
N GLY A 17 -5.63 16.12 13.68
CA GLY A 17 -5.47 17.46 14.26
C GLY A 17 -5.82 18.54 13.21
N ASP A 18 -4.88 19.42 12.91
CA ASP A 18 -5.05 20.48 11.90
C ASP A 18 -4.69 20.05 10.46
N ILE A 19 -4.15 18.85 10.30
CA ILE A 19 -3.69 18.34 9.01
C ILE A 19 -4.86 17.74 8.23
N LYS A 20 -5.07 18.23 7.01
CA LYS A 20 -6.08 17.70 6.09
C LYS A 20 -5.53 16.49 5.34
N LEU A 21 -6.29 15.41 5.33
CA LEU A 21 -5.99 14.17 4.61
C LEU A 21 -7.06 13.93 3.55
N PHE A 22 -6.59 13.71 2.32
CA PHE A 22 -7.43 13.38 1.18
C PHE A 22 -7.74 11.89 1.15
N LEU A 23 -9.03 11.53 0.93
CA LEU A 23 -9.48 10.16 0.69
C LEU A 23 -10.25 10.09 -0.63
N TRP A 24 -10.19 8.93 -1.24
CA TRP A 24 -10.92 8.61 -2.47
C TRP A 24 -11.70 7.32 -2.28
N GLU A 25 -13.00 7.32 -2.62
CA GLU A 25 -13.92 6.20 -2.45
C GLU A 25 -14.47 5.74 -3.80
N LYS A 26 -14.56 4.41 -4.01
CA LYS A 26 -15.41 3.81 -5.01
C LYS A 26 -16.32 2.77 -4.36
N LYS A 27 -17.62 2.91 -4.58
CA LYS A 27 -18.62 2.01 -4.03
C LYS A 27 -18.68 0.68 -4.77
N ALA A 28 -19.01 -0.38 -4.04
CA ALA A 28 -19.36 -1.67 -4.62
C ALA A 28 -20.45 -1.50 -5.69
N ASN A 29 -20.32 -2.21 -6.81
CA ASN A 29 -21.28 -2.14 -7.88
C ASN A 29 -22.66 -2.63 -7.39
N PRO A 30 -23.74 -1.89 -7.67
CA PRO A 30 -25.09 -2.33 -7.32
C PRO A 30 -25.42 -3.66 -8.02
N GLY A 31 -26.09 -4.56 -7.31
CA GLY A 31 -26.47 -5.88 -7.84
C GLY A 31 -25.44 -6.99 -7.62
N VAL A 32 -24.27 -6.67 -7.06
CA VAL A 32 -23.28 -7.66 -6.59
C VAL A 32 -23.41 -7.79 -5.07
N PRO A 33 -23.37 -9.02 -4.50
CA PRO A 33 -23.38 -9.18 -3.04
C PRO A 33 -22.23 -8.41 -2.39
N PHE A 34 -22.54 -7.64 -1.35
CA PHE A 34 -21.55 -6.88 -0.61
C PHE A 34 -20.60 -7.81 0.14
N GLN A 35 -19.29 -7.61 -0.04
CA GLN A 35 -18.22 -8.44 0.50
C GLN A 35 -17.43 -7.74 1.62
N GLY A 36 -17.63 -6.44 1.81
CA GLY A 36 -16.91 -5.66 2.83
C GLY A 36 -16.29 -4.37 2.30
N THR A 37 -15.51 -3.72 3.13
CA THR A 37 -14.80 -2.49 2.81
C THR A 37 -13.30 -2.74 2.82
N ILE A 38 -12.57 -2.25 1.80
CA ILE A 38 -11.11 -2.34 1.71
C ILE A 38 -10.49 -0.94 1.77
N PHE A 39 -9.50 -0.76 2.64
CA PHE A 39 -8.70 0.45 2.72
C PHE A 39 -7.28 0.19 2.20
N PHE A 40 -6.93 0.81 1.07
CA PHE A 40 -5.65 0.67 0.39
C PHE A 40 -4.65 1.73 0.86
N ILE A 41 -3.44 1.31 1.27
CA ILE A 41 -2.38 2.17 1.84
C ILE A 41 -1.15 2.15 0.93
N HIS A 42 -0.80 3.33 0.39
CA HIS A 42 0.29 3.50 -0.56
C HIS A 42 1.69 3.46 0.06
N GLY A 43 2.69 3.18 -0.79
CA GLY A 43 4.12 3.14 -0.44
C GLY A 43 4.78 4.51 -0.34
N SER A 44 6.14 4.51 -0.35
CA SER A 44 6.98 5.70 -0.10
C SER A 44 7.12 6.67 -1.28
N SER A 45 6.83 6.22 -2.49
CA SER A 45 7.24 6.95 -3.70
C SER A 45 6.07 7.33 -4.59
N MET A 46 4.85 7.24 -4.07
CA MET A 46 3.64 7.36 -4.86
C MET A 46 2.48 7.82 -3.99
N ALA A 47 1.60 8.67 -4.55
CA ALA A 47 0.30 8.99 -3.98
C ALA A 47 -0.69 7.82 -4.20
N SER A 48 -1.83 7.88 -3.55
CA SER A 48 -2.80 6.78 -3.49
C SER A 48 -3.48 6.49 -4.82
N GLN A 49 -4.03 7.49 -5.49
CA GLN A 49 -4.78 7.29 -6.74
C GLN A 49 -3.91 6.71 -7.86
N PRO A 50 -2.66 7.17 -8.13
CA PRO A 50 -1.77 6.51 -9.08
C PRO A 50 -1.52 5.04 -8.76
N THR A 51 -1.50 4.69 -7.48
CA THR A 51 -1.22 3.32 -7.05
C THR A 51 -2.41 2.39 -7.21
N PHE A 52 -3.61 2.85 -6.86
CA PHE A 52 -4.77 1.96 -6.68
C PHE A 52 -5.91 2.23 -7.67
N ASP A 53 -5.94 3.40 -8.29
CA ASP A 53 -6.97 3.81 -9.25
C ASP A 53 -6.37 4.32 -10.56
N LEU A 54 -5.34 3.64 -11.05
CA LEU A 54 -4.66 3.99 -12.30
C LEU A 54 -5.47 3.52 -13.51
N PHE A 55 -5.76 4.44 -14.43
CA PHE A 55 -6.29 4.09 -15.74
C PHE A 55 -5.14 3.88 -16.74
N VAL A 56 -5.10 2.71 -17.38
CA VAL A 56 -4.15 2.37 -18.45
C VAL A 56 -4.93 1.94 -19.69
N PRO A 57 -4.81 2.66 -20.82
CA PRO A 57 -5.50 2.29 -22.05
C PRO A 57 -5.19 0.86 -22.49
N GLY A 58 -6.22 0.10 -22.84
CA GLY A 58 -6.08 -1.28 -23.32
C GLY A 58 -5.78 -2.31 -22.23
N ARG A 59 -5.68 -1.91 -20.95
CA ARG A 59 -5.46 -2.83 -19.82
C ARG A 59 -6.75 -3.00 -19.01
N PRO A 60 -7.44 -4.14 -19.12
CA PRO A 60 -8.67 -4.40 -18.36
C PRO A 60 -8.43 -4.28 -16.86
N PHE A 61 -9.34 -3.61 -16.16
CA PHE A 61 -9.22 -3.43 -14.70
C PHE A 61 -7.83 -2.97 -14.25
N SER A 62 -7.24 -1.99 -14.96
CA SER A 62 -5.97 -1.37 -14.53
C SER A 62 -6.10 -0.66 -13.17
N SER A 63 -7.31 -0.25 -12.78
CA SER A 63 -7.65 0.19 -11.45
C SER A 63 -8.00 -1.00 -10.56
N ALA A 64 -7.25 -1.18 -9.48
CA ALA A 64 -7.58 -2.16 -8.44
C ALA A 64 -8.91 -1.81 -7.77
N MET A 65 -9.16 -0.52 -7.53
CA MET A 65 -10.42 -0.07 -6.90
C MET A 65 -11.64 -0.43 -7.77
N ASP A 66 -11.57 -0.30 -9.10
CA ASP A 66 -12.64 -0.71 -10.00
C ASP A 66 -12.88 -2.23 -9.98
N TRP A 67 -11.80 -3.00 -9.96
CA TRP A 67 -11.92 -4.45 -9.93
C TRP A 67 -12.59 -4.93 -8.63
N PHE A 68 -12.16 -4.43 -7.48
CA PHE A 68 -12.75 -4.80 -6.21
C PHE A 68 -14.18 -4.27 -6.05
N ALA A 69 -14.48 -3.06 -6.56
CA ALA A 69 -15.85 -2.56 -6.60
C ALA A 69 -16.78 -3.45 -7.43
N ALA A 70 -16.29 -3.95 -8.58
CA ALA A 70 -17.03 -4.91 -9.42
C ALA A 70 -17.23 -6.27 -8.72
N HIS A 71 -16.45 -6.57 -7.68
CA HIS A 71 -16.55 -7.81 -6.89
C HIS A 71 -17.20 -7.61 -5.51
N GLY A 72 -17.90 -6.49 -5.32
CA GLY A 72 -18.75 -6.27 -4.13
C GLY A 72 -18.06 -5.58 -2.95
N TYR A 73 -16.90 -4.95 -3.14
CA TYR A 73 -16.23 -4.21 -2.08
C TYR A 73 -16.41 -2.71 -2.22
N ASP A 74 -16.74 -2.02 -1.13
CA ASP A 74 -16.47 -0.60 -1.03
C ASP A 74 -14.96 -0.40 -0.91
N THR A 75 -14.37 0.39 -1.80
CA THR A 75 -12.93 0.60 -1.84
C THR A 75 -12.57 2.02 -1.48
N TRP A 76 -11.59 2.17 -0.60
CA TRP A 76 -11.07 3.43 -0.13
C TRP A 76 -9.56 3.49 -0.28
N THR A 77 -9.04 4.66 -0.59
CA THR A 77 -7.62 4.95 -0.47
C THR A 77 -7.41 6.35 0.07
N MET A 78 -6.21 6.63 0.57
CA MET A 78 -5.87 7.90 1.20
C MET A 78 -4.45 8.32 0.81
N ASP A 79 -4.27 9.59 0.51
CA ASP A 79 -2.93 10.17 0.48
C ASP A 79 -2.48 10.41 1.92
N ASN A 80 -1.37 9.77 2.34
CA ASN A 80 -0.74 10.10 3.61
C ASN A 80 -0.26 11.55 3.62
N GLU A 81 -0.12 12.15 4.80
CA GLU A 81 0.48 13.46 4.94
C GLU A 81 1.84 13.53 4.22
N GLY A 82 2.07 14.60 3.46
CA GLY A 82 3.26 14.75 2.65
C GLY A 82 3.15 14.25 1.21
N TYR A 83 2.02 13.63 0.82
CA TYR A 83 1.77 13.04 -0.50
C TYR A 83 0.51 13.57 -1.16
N GLY A 84 0.49 13.53 -2.48
CA GLY A 84 -0.69 13.75 -3.31
C GLY A 84 -1.43 15.03 -2.99
N ARG A 85 -2.71 14.91 -2.62
CA ARG A 85 -3.59 16.03 -2.29
C ARG A 85 -3.64 16.35 -0.79
N SER A 86 -3.12 15.48 0.08
CA SER A 86 -3.03 15.74 1.51
C SER A 86 -2.05 16.86 1.82
N ASP A 87 -2.16 17.46 3.00
CA ASP A 87 -1.28 18.54 3.43
C ASP A 87 0.19 18.13 3.40
N LYS A 88 1.06 19.04 2.92
CA LYS A 88 2.50 18.84 2.72
C LYS A 88 3.36 19.91 3.39
N HIS A 89 2.72 20.83 4.14
CA HIS A 89 3.36 22.08 4.55
C HIS A 89 4.23 21.96 5.80
N ARG A 90 4.08 20.89 6.60
CA ARG A 90 4.94 20.70 7.78
C ARG A 90 6.35 20.31 7.37
N ASN A 91 7.35 20.95 7.97
CA ASN A 91 8.75 20.61 7.74
C ASN A 91 9.19 19.42 8.59
N ILE A 92 8.58 18.26 8.38
CA ILE A 92 8.93 16.98 9.00
C ILE A 92 9.14 15.92 7.90
N ASN A 93 9.72 14.81 8.26
CA ASN A 93 10.10 13.77 7.29
C ASN A 93 9.01 12.72 6.99
N PHE A 94 7.85 12.78 7.69
CA PHE A 94 6.70 11.87 7.50
C PHE A 94 7.09 10.38 7.50
N ASP A 95 7.48 9.88 8.65
CA ASP A 95 7.96 8.52 8.86
C ASP A 95 6.82 7.47 8.88
N ILE A 96 7.16 6.22 9.16
CA ILE A 96 6.19 5.11 9.21
C ILE A 96 5.16 5.33 10.33
N SER A 97 5.57 5.84 11.49
CA SER A 97 4.66 6.11 12.60
C SER A 97 3.65 7.20 12.25
N ASN A 98 4.10 8.29 11.60
CA ASN A 98 3.21 9.33 11.10
C ASN A 98 2.17 8.77 10.11
N GLY A 99 2.59 7.85 9.22
CA GLY A 99 1.67 7.18 8.30
C GLY A 99 0.66 6.26 9.01
N ALA A 100 1.04 5.58 10.09
CA ALA A 100 0.10 4.81 10.90
C ALA A 100 -0.93 5.71 11.61
N ASP A 101 -0.53 6.90 12.05
CA ASP A 101 -1.43 7.90 12.63
C ASP A 101 -2.39 8.49 11.56
N ASP A 102 -1.94 8.66 10.32
CA ASP A 102 -2.82 9.02 9.19
C ASP A 102 -3.88 7.95 8.95
N ILE A 103 -3.48 6.67 8.95
CA ILE A 103 -4.40 5.54 8.82
C ILE A 103 -5.43 5.54 9.95
N ALA A 104 -5.01 5.87 11.19
CA ALA A 104 -5.92 5.96 12.33
C ALA A 104 -7.00 7.04 12.12
N ALA A 105 -6.63 8.20 11.58
CA ALA A 105 -7.59 9.25 11.24
C ALA A 105 -8.49 8.86 10.06
N GLY A 106 -7.91 8.32 8.98
CA GLY A 106 -8.64 7.89 7.78
C GLY A 106 -9.61 6.76 8.09
N SER A 107 -9.17 5.73 8.83
CA SER A 107 -10.03 4.60 9.21
C SER A 107 -11.20 5.03 10.10
N ALA A 108 -10.99 5.92 11.05
CA ALA A 108 -12.08 6.45 11.88
C ALA A 108 -13.15 7.15 11.03
N TYR A 109 -12.74 7.99 10.08
CA TYR A 109 -13.65 8.64 9.13
C TYR A 109 -14.43 7.65 8.27
N ILE A 110 -13.73 6.64 7.71
CA ILE A 110 -14.38 5.62 6.86
C ILE A 110 -15.39 4.82 7.68
N MET A 111 -15.03 4.39 8.88
CA MET A 111 -15.90 3.61 9.76
C MET A 111 -17.16 4.38 10.14
N GLU A 112 -17.04 5.66 10.51
CA GLU A 112 -18.17 6.55 10.78
C GLU A 112 -19.06 6.72 9.54
N LYS A 113 -18.45 7.00 8.37
CA LYS A 113 -19.15 7.23 7.11
C LYS A 113 -19.90 5.99 6.60
N ALA A 114 -19.30 4.81 6.74
CA ALA A 114 -19.85 3.54 6.27
C ALA A 114 -20.72 2.82 7.32
N GLY A 115 -20.71 3.25 8.58
CA GLY A 115 -21.43 2.59 9.68
C GLY A 115 -20.88 1.21 10.04
N ILE A 116 -19.55 1.02 9.93
CA ILE A 116 -18.87 -0.26 10.19
C ILE A 116 -17.90 -0.14 11.38
N SER A 117 -17.62 -1.25 12.03
CA SER A 117 -16.67 -1.30 13.16
C SER A 117 -15.25 -1.76 12.77
N SER A 118 -15.11 -2.44 11.63
CA SER A 118 -13.82 -2.88 11.11
C SER A 118 -13.85 -3.00 9.59
N MET A 119 -12.68 -3.06 8.95
CA MET A 119 -12.53 -3.19 7.51
C MET A 119 -11.28 -3.99 7.15
N HIS A 120 -11.17 -4.38 5.88
CA HIS A 120 -9.96 -4.99 5.33
C HIS A 120 -8.91 -3.92 5.01
N PHE A 121 -7.65 -4.24 5.22
CA PHE A 121 -6.52 -3.37 4.89
C PHE A 121 -5.60 -4.06 3.89
N TYR A 122 -5.14 -3.29 2.93
CA TYR A 122 -4.04 -3.63 2.04
C TYR A 122 -2.97 -2.55 2.13
N GLY A 123 -1.73 -2.95 2.37
CA GLY A 123 -0.58 -2.04 2.32
C GLY A 123 0.49 -2.59 1.39
N ILE A 124 1.11 -1.69 0.59
CA ILE A 124 2.23 -2.05 -0.28
C ILE A 124 3.52 -1.34 0.14
N SER A 125 4.64 -2.06 0.17
CA SER A 125 5.96 -1.49 0.47
C SER A 125 5.99 -0.82 1.86
N SER A 126 6.37 0.44 1.99
CA SER A 126 6.23 1.18 3.25
C SER A 126 4.77 1.34 3.70
N GLY A 127 3.81 1.24 2.79
CA GLY A 127 2.38 1.17 3.12
C GLY A 127 2.04 -0.09 3.90
N ALA A 128 2.73 -1.21 3.63
CA ALA A 128 2.60 -2.43 4.41
C ALA A 128 3.15 -2.26 5.84
N LEU A 129 4.29 -1.57 6.01
CA LEU A 129 4.80 -1.21 7.34
C LEU A 129 3.84 -0.31 8.13
N LYS A 130 3.27 0.71 7.46
CA LYS A 130 2.28 1.61 8.06
C LYS A 130 1.02 0.85 8.49
N ALA A 131 0.48 -0.01 7.61
CA ALA A 131 -0.70 -0.82 7.88
C ALA A 131 -0.46 -1.86 8.99
N ALA A 132 0.72 -2.51 9.01
CA ALA A 132 1.10 -3.44 10.06
C ALA A 132 1.26 -2.75 11.42
N LEU A 133 1.90 -1.57 11.45
CA LEU A 133 2.03 -0.77 12.68
C LEU A 133 0.66 -0.27 13.16
N PHE A 134 -0.22 0.13 12.24
CA PHE A 134 -1.60 0.48 12.56
C PHE A 134 -2.36 -0.72 13.14
N ALA A 135 -2.28 -1.89 12.52
CA ALA A 135 -2.94 -3.10 13.01
C ALA A 135 -2.44 -3.54 14.41
N GLN A 136 -1.15 -3.31 14.70
CA GLN A 136 -0.59 -3.53 16.03
C GLN A 136 -1.18 -2.57 17.08
N ARG A 137 -1.49 -1.33 16.71
CA ARG A 137 -2.03 -0.29 17.61
C ARG A 137 -3.55 -0.35 17.74
N HIS A 138 -4.26 -0.75 16.67
CA HIS A 138 -5.71 -0.72 16.54
C HIS A 138 -6.25 -2.02 15.91
N PRO A 139 -5.97 -3.19 16.49
CA PRO A 139 -6.39 -4.47 15.91
C PRO A 139 -7.92 -4.63 15.82
N ASP A 140 -8.67 -3.96 16.68
CA ASP A 140 -10.13 -3.92 16.70
C ASP A 140 -10.76 -3.31 15.44
N ARG A 141 -10.02 -2.51 14.68
CA ARG A 141 -10.47 -1.89 13.43
C ARG A 141 -10.13 -2.71 12.18
N VAL A 142 -9.37 -3.79 12.33
CA VAL A 142 -8.82 -4.58 11.23
C VAL A 142 -9.53 -5.93 11.14
N ALA A 143 -10.37 -6.10 10.11
CA ALA A 143 -11.02 -7.38 9.84
C ALA A 143 -10.03 -8.41 9.25
N LYS A 144 -9.26 -8.00 8.22
CA LYS A 144 -8.19 -8.79 7.61
C LYS A 144 -7.09 -7.85 7.10
N LEU A 145 -5.83 -8.27 7.18
CA LEU A 145 -4.65 -7.48 6.81
C LEU A 145 -3.89 -8.15 5.67
N ALA A 146 -3.62 -7.41 4.59
CA ALA A 146 -2.75 -7.85 3.50
C ALA A 146 -1.48 -6.97 3.45
N LEU A 147 -0.32 -7.59 3.51
CA LEU A 147 0.99 -6.95 3.48
C LEU A 147 1.72 -7.37 2.20
N ASP A 148 1.85 -6.45 1.25
CA ASP A 148 2.47 -6.69 -0.04
C ASP A 148 3.82 -5.97 -0.15
N ALA A 149 4.80 -6.62 -0.78
CA ALA A 149 6.13 -6.07 -0.98
C ALA A 149 6.77 -5.54 0.33
N PHE A 150 6.54 -6.26 1.39
CA PHE A 150 6.81 -5.89 2.77
C PHE A 150 8.28 -6.14 3.13
N VAL A 151 8.84 -5.36 4.03
CA VAL A 151 10.15 -5.58 4.65
C VAL A 151 9.99 -5.54 6.17
N TRP A 152 10.54 -6.51 6.88
CA TRP A 152 10.46 -6.55 8.34
C TRP A 152 11.75 -6.09 9.01
N THR A 153 12.80 -6.91 8.97
CA THR A 153 14.14 -6.53 9.50
C THR A 153 15.07 -5.99 8.43
N GLY A 154 14.75 -6.29 7.16
CA GLY A 154 15.56 -5.97 6.00
C GLY A 154 16.63 -7.02 5.69
N GLN A 155 16.65 -8.14 6.40
CA GLN A 155 17.57 -9.23 6.12
C GLN A 155 17.36 -9.78 4.69
N GLY A 156 18.43 -9.92 3.92
CA GLY A 156 18.37 -10.43 2.55
C GLY A 156 17.79 -9.44 1.53
N SER A 157 17.54 -8.18 1.90
CA SER A 157 17.03 -7.14 1.00
C SER A 157 18.17 -6.45 0.25
N HIS A 158 18.43 -6.90 -0.98
CA HIS A 158 19.47 -6.30 -1.82
C HIS A 158 19.22 -4.81 -2.11
N THR A 159 17.97 -4.47 -2.43
CA THR A 159 17.59 -3.07 -2.72
C THR A 159 17.73 -2.18 -1.50
N LEU A 160 17.42 -2.67 -0.30
CA LEU A 160 17.57 -1.92 0.93
C LEU A 160 19.06 -1.66 1.25
N GLU A 161 19.94 -2.65 1.05
CA GLU A 161 21.38 -2.48 1.23
C GLU A 161 21.94 -1.38 0.31
N GLN A 162 21.48 -1.26 -0.92
CA GLN A 162 21.87 -0.14 -1.80
C GLN A 162 21.30 1.20 -1.31
N ARG A 163 20.07 1.22 -0.78
CA ARG A 163 19.46 2.43 -0.22
C ARG A 163 20.15 2.92 1.04
N LYS A 164 20.65 2.03 1.90
CA LYS A 164 21.41 2.39 3.11
C LYS A 164 22.63 3.27 2.79
N LYS A 165 23.26 3.09 1.62
CA LYS A 165 24.37 3.93 1.17
C LYS A 165 23.97 5.41 0.98
N LYS A 166 22.69 5.68 0.74
CA LYS A 166 22.13 7.03 0.57
C LYS A 166 21.47 7.57 1.84
N LEU A 167 21.59 6.88 2.98
CA LEU A 167 20.99 7.33 4.24
C LEU A 167 21.40 8.77 4.64
N PRO A 168 22.66 9.21 4.48
CA PRO A 168 23.02 10.60 4.77
C PRO A 168 22.21 11.63 3.95
N GLU A 169 21.91 11.32 2.68
CA GLU A 169 21.08 12.19 1.83
C GLU A 169 19.64 12.27 2.34
N PHE A 170 19.06 11.14 2.80
CA PHE A 170 17.71 11.09 3.36
C PHE A 170 17.61 11.81 4.71
N LEU A 171 18.64 11.79 5.51
CA LEU A 171 18.71 12.50 6.78
C LEU A 171 18.90 14.01 6.61
N ALA A 172 19.55 14.45 5.52
CA ALA A 172 19.85 15.85 5.28
C ALA A 172 18.62 16.68 4.91
N LYS A 173 17.55 16.08 4.40
CA LYS A 173 16.34 16.76 3.92
C LYS A 173 15.10 15.95 4.22
N ASN A 174 14.02 16.63 4.61
CA ASN A 174 12.71 15.99 4.86
C ASN A 174 11.99 15.53 3.58
N ARG A 175 12.40 16.05 2.42
CA ARG A 175 11.85 15.68 1.11
C ARG A 175 12.97 15.52 0.09
N ARG A 176 12.74 14.65 -0.89
CA ARG A 176 13.60 14.45 -2.05
C ARG A 176 12.79 14.67 -3.34
N PRO A 177 13.41 15.24 -4.40
CA PRO A 177 12.73 15.38 -5.68
C PRO A 177 12.43 14.00 -6.28
N ILE A 178 11.40 13.96 -7.11
CA ILE A 178 11.09 12.82 -7.98
C ILE A 178 10.96 13.31 -9.43
N ASP A 179 11.33 12.45 -10.34
CA ASP A 179 11.25 12.69 -11.77
C ASP A 179 10.86 11.39 -12.51
N ARG A 180 10.66 11.49 -13.80
CA ARG A 180 10.29 10.35 -14.64
C ARG A 180 11.32 9.20 -14.60
N PRO A 181 12.63 9.46 -14.73
CA PRO A 181 13.65 8.42 -14.55
C PRO A 181 13.57 7.70 -13.21
N PHE A 182 13.31 8.44 -12.13
CA PHE A 182 13.10 7.82 -10.82
C PHE A 182 11.88 6.90 -10.82
N VAL A 183 10.74 7.32 -11.39
CA VAL A 183 9.54 6.48 -11.47
C VAL A 183 9.80 5.22 -12.30
N HIS A 184 10.47 5.32 -13.45
CA HIS A 184 10.87 4.16 -14.25
C HIS A 184 11.73 3.18 -13.45
N SER A 185 12.65 3.69 -12.65
CA SER A 185 13.53 2.85 -11.83
C SER A 185 12.78 1.97 -10.80
N ILE A 186 11.54 2.30 -10.44
CA ILE A 186 10.70 1.46 -9.56
C ILE A 186 10.41 0.10 -10.23
N PHE A 187 10.27 0.11 -11.56
CA PHE A 187 9.92 -1.07 -12.35
C PHE A 187 11.13 -1.85 -12.88
N GLU A 188 12.27 -1.18 -13.02
CA GLU A 188 13.45 -1.76 -13.70
C GLU A 188 14.51 -2.28 -12.75
N ARG A 189 14.60 -1.71 -11.52
CA ARG A 189 15.71 -1.95 -10.60
C ARG A 189 15.83 -3.39 -10.10
N ASP A 190 14.70 -4.07 -9.88
CA ASP A 190 14.67 -5.42 -9.29
C ASP A 190 14.64 -6.49 -10.38
N HIS A 191 13.82 -6.31 -11.42
CA HIS A 191 13.75 -7.18 -12.60
C HIS A 191 13.08 -6.44 -13.76
N ALA A 192 13.75 -6.37 -14.90
CA ALA A 192 13.22 -5.73 -16.09
C ALA A 192 12.01 -6.50 -16.68
N ASP A 193 11.20 -5.80 -17.47
CA ASP A 193 10.09 -6.35 -18.26
C ASP A 193 8.92 -6.97 -17.47
N CYS A 194 8.87 -6.87 -16.16
CA CYS A 194 7.71 -7.27 -15.37
C CYS A 194 6.49 -6.35 -15.59
N ALA A 195 6.69 -5.11 -16.01
CA ALA A 195 5.64 -4.13 -16.31
C ALA A 195 5.66 -3.74 -17.81
N ASP A 196 4.47 -3.43 -18.36
CA ASP A 196 4.36 -2.90 -19.71
C ASP A 196 4.76 -1.43 -19.75
N LYS A 197 5.45 -1.02 -20.80
CA LYS A 197 5.87 0.38 -20.98
C LYS A 197 4.70 1.38 -20.89
N VAL A 198 3.54 1.03 -21.47
CA VAL A 198 2.33 1.88 -21.40
C VAL A 198 1.88 2.07 -19.95
N THR A 199 1.93 1.02 -19.13
CA THR A 199 1.60 1.10 -17.71
C THR A 199 2.59 1.96 -16.95
N VAL A 200 3.89 1.81 -17.20
CA VAL A 200 4.95 2.59 -16.55
C VAL A 200 4.80 4.08 -16.88
N GLU A 201 4.53 4.44 -18.14
CA GLU A 201 4.31 5.83 -18.55
C GLU A 201 3.04 6.42 -17.93
N ALA A 202 1.92 5.68 -17.97
CA ALA A 202 0.67 6.13 -17.35
C ALA A 202 0.84 6.37 -15.83
N PHE A 203 1.59 5.50 -15.16
CA PHE A 203 1.91 5.63 -13.75
C PHE A 203 2.80 6.85 -13.47
N ALA A 204 3.83 7.09 -14.31
CA ALA A 204 4.69 8.25 -14.19
C ALA A 204 3.93 9.56 -14.41
N ASP A 205 3.05 9.62 -15.42
CA ASP A 205 2.19 10.78 -15.66
C ASP A 205 1.27 11.07 -14.48
N ALA A 206 0.67 10.02 -13.92
CA ALA A 206 -0.24 10.14 -12.77
C ALA A 206 0.48 10.64 -11.52
N ILE A 207 1.64 10.10 -11.17
CA ILE A 207 2.43 10.53 -10.01
C ILE A 207 2.90 11.97 -10.16
N LEU A 208 3.52 12.31 -11.30
CA LEU A 208 4.11 13.63 -11.53
C LEU A 208 3.07 14.74 -11.73
N THR A 209 1.80 14.39 -11.89
CA THR A 209 0.68 15.34 -11.84
C THR A 209 0.38 15.79 -10.40
N LEU A 210 0.65 14.95 -9.41
CA LEU A 210 0.34 15.18 -7.99
C LEU A 210 1.54 15.66 -7.17
N ASP A 211 2.73 15.15 -7.49
CA ASP A 211 3.93 15.33 -6.68
C ASP A 211 5.17 15.60 -7.53
N ASP A 212 5.98 16.55 -7.10
CA ASP A 212 7.33 16.84 -7.61
C ASP A 212 8.43 16.36 -6.65
N SER A 213 8.04 16.03 -5.44
CA SER A 213 8.94 15.58 -4.38
C SER A 213 8.20 14.65 -3.41
N MET A 214 8.94 13.78 -2.73
CA MET A 214 8.42 12.81 -1.77
C MET A 214 9.12 12.94 -0.42
N PRO A 215 8.42 12.65 0.70
CA PRO A 215 9.04 12.57 2.03
C PRO A 215 10.18 11.56 2.10
N THR A 216 11.15 11.80 2.97
CA THR A 216 12.30 10.91 3.20
C THR A 216 12.13 9.98 4.40
N GLY A 217 11.19 10.25 5.30
CA GLY A 217 11.10 9.57 6.59
C GLY A 217 10.93 8.07 6.51
N THR A 218 10.13 7.56 5.58
CA THR A 218 9.96 6.11 5.38
C THR A 218 11.26 5.45 4.90
N TYR A 219 12.10 6.16 4.14
CA TYR A 219 13.43 5.68 3.73
C TYR A 219 14.41 5.69 4.91
N VAL A 220 14.39 6.75 5.74
CA VAL A 220 15.18 6.81 6.97
C VAL A 220 14.82 5.64 7.88
N ASP A 221 13.54 5.40 8.10
CA ASP A 221 13.06 4.30 8.94
C ASP A 221 13.51 2.94 8.42
N MET A 222 13.26 2.64 7.14
CA MET A 222 13.66 1.35 6.55
C MET A 222 15.18 1.16 6.50
N CYS A 223 15.96 2.22 6.33
CA CYS A 223 17.42 2.12 6.26
C CYS A 223 18.12 2.07 7.62
N SER A 224 17.48 2.51 8.73
CA SER A 224 18.17 2.70 10.00
C SER A 224 17.43 2.24 11.25
N LYS A 225 16.12 1.89 11.17
CA LYS A 225 15.31 1.64 12.36
C LYS A 225 14.54 0.31 12.35
N LEU A 226 14.69 -0.53 11.33
CA LEU A 226 14.01 -1.83 11.30
C LEU A 226 14.53 -2.75 12.42
N PRO A 227 13.67 -3.60 13.01
CA PRO A 227 12.24 -3.73 12.75
C PRO A 227 11.39 -2.66 13.44
N LEU A 228 10.34 -2.17 12.76
CA LEU A 228 9.37 -1.20 13.29
C LEU A 228 8.09 -1.85 13.82
N VAL A 229 7.87 -3.09 13.48
CA VAL A 229 6.65 -3.86 13.75
C VAL A 229 7.02 -5.14 14.48
N ASP A 230 6.26 -5.45 15.50
CA ASP A 230 6.33 -6.71 16.25
C ASP A 230 5.20 -7.63 15.75
N PRO A 231 5.50 -8.70 14.98
CA PRO A 231 4.47 -9.59 14.46
C PRO A 231 3.60 -10.23 15.54
N GLN A 232 4.14 -10.47 16.73
CA GLN A 232 3.40 -11.06 17.84
C GLN A 232 2.27 -10.15 18.37
N LYS A 233 2.28 -8.86 18.00
CA LYS A 233 1.25 -7.88 18.35
C LYS A 233 0.24 -7.63 17.24
N ILE A 234 0.18 -8.49 16.24
CA ILE A 234 -0.79 -8.43 15.14
C ILE A 234 -1.74 -9.63 15.24
N PRO A 235 -2.79 -9.56 16.08
CA PRO A 235 -3.67 -10.69 16.36
C PRO A 235 -4.81 -10.84 15.35
N VAL A 236 -4.64 -10.38 14.11
CA VAL A 236 -5.67 -10.38 13.08
C VAL A 236 -5.30 -11.33 11.93
N PRO A 237 -6.28 -11.86 11.17
CA PRO A 237 -5.99 -12.62 9.95
C PRO A 237 -5.08 -11.85 9.01
N CYS A 238 -4.01 -12.48 8.52
CA CYS A 238 -3.00 -11.80 7.73
C CYS A 238 -2.55 -12.62 6.51
N ILE A 239 -2.47 -11.97 5.34
CA ILE A 239 -1.78 -12.51 4.16
C ILE A 239 -0.53 -11.69 3.87
N ILE A 240 0.58 -12.38 3.61
CA ILE A 240 1.81 -11.78 3.11
C ILE A 240 1.94 -12.12 1.63
N LEU A 241 2.07 -11.10 0.80
CA LEU A 241 2.30 -11.22 -0.64
C LEU A 241 3.72 -10.76 -0.97
N ARG A 242 4.43 -11.56 -1.76
CA ARG A 242 5.78 -11.25 -2.22
C ARG A 242 5.90 -11.49 -3.72
N GLY A 243 6.34 -10.48 -4.46
CA GLY A 243 6.74 -10.66 -5.86
C GLY A 243 7.96 -11.58 -5.98
N GLU A 244 7.96 -12.48 -6.97
CA GLU A 244 9.09 -13.40 -7.23
C GLU A 244 10.43 -12.65 -7.32
N TYR A 245 10.41 -11.47 -7.95
CA TYR A 245 11.60 -10.64 -8.21
C TYR A 245 11.70 -9.42 -7.30
N ASP A 246 10.93 -9.34 -6.21
CA ASP A 246 10.99 -8.19 -5.30
C ASP A 246 12.33 -8.16 -4.55
N GLY A 247 13.17 -7.19 -4.87
CA GLY A 247 14.49 -7.00 -4.25
C GLY A 247 14.45 -6.32 -2.87
N ILE A 248 13.28 -5.85 -2.41
CA ILE A 248 13.10 -5.26 -1.07
C ILE A 248 12.65 -6.32 -0.07
N ALA A 249 11.71 -7.17 -0.46
CA ALA A 249 11.10 -8.17 0.39
C ALA A 249 11.94 -9.45 0.43
N GLY A 250 12.84 -9.57 1.40
CA GLY A 250 13.65 -10.79 1.61
C GLY A 250 12.77 -11.99 1.95
N MET A 251 13.00 -13.15 1.28
CA MET A 251 12.17 -14.34 1.48
C MET A 251 12.23 -14.83 2.93
N ASP A 252 13.41 -15.04 3.47
CA ASP A 252 13.60 -15.57 4.83
C ASP A 252 13.11 -14.58 5.88
N ASP A 253 13.34 -13.28 5.68
CA ASP A 253 12.84 -12.20 6.53
C ASP A 253 11.31 -12.27 6.68
N LEU A 254 10.61 -12.47 5.56
CA LEU A 254 9.14 -12.56 5.55
C LEU A 254 8.62 -13.90 6.09
N ILE A 255 9.32 -15.00 5.87
CA ILE A 255 8.96 -16.30 6.44
C ILE A 255 9.09 -16.25 7.97
N ASP A 256 10.12 -15.62 8.49
CA ASP A 256 10.31 -15.48 9.93
C ASP A 256 9.24 -14.55 10.55
N PHE A 257 8.89 -13.45 9.88
CA PHE A 257 7.73 -12.63 10.26
C PHE A 257 6.44 -13.47 10.30
N PHE A 258 6.17 -14.24 9.23
CA PHE A 258 4.99 -15.09 9.09
C PHE A 258 4.87 -16.12 10.22
N LYS A 259 5.97 -16.76 10.60
CA LYS A 259 5.98 -17.74 11.70
C LYS A 259 5.53 -17.13 13.03
N LEU A 260 5.91 -15.88 13.28
CA LEU A 260 5.65 -15.17 14.54
C LEU A 260 4.25 -14.55 14.63
N LEU A 261 3.50 -14.45 13.53
CA LEU A 261 2.10 -13.99 13.56
C LEU A 261 1.25 -14.95 14.42
N PRO A 262 0.52 -14.45 15.45
CA PRO A 262 -0.19 -15.30 16.39
C PRO A 262 -1.49 -15.88 15.83
N HIS A 263 -2.15 -15.20 14.86
CA HIS A 263 -3.42 -15.64 14.31
C HIS A 263 -3.24 -16.83 13.37
N THR A 264 -4.07 -17.88 13.56
CA THR A 264 -3.97 -19.13 12.78
C THR A 264 -4.45 -18.99 11.34
N ASN A 265 -5.39 -18.06 11.05
CA ASN A 265 -5.77 -17.70 9.68
C ASN A 265 -4.71 -16.76 9.09
N LYS A 266 -3.58 -17.33 8.68
CA LYS A 266 -2.48 -16.59 8.05
C LYS A 266 -2.01 -17.30 6.79
N GLN A 267 -1.64 -16.51 5.77
CA GLN A 267 -1.24 -17.01 4.47
C GLN A 267 0.05 -16.34 3.99
N PHE A 268 0.84 -17.05 3.20
CA PHE A 268 2.03 -16.53 2.52
C PHE A 268 1.98 -16.94 1.06
N SER A 269 2.14 -15.98 0.14
CA SER A 269 2.12 -16.25 -1.30
C SER A 269 3.27 -15.57 -2.02
N VAL A 270 3.97 -16.33 -2.88
CA VAL A 270 4.94 -15.78 -3.84
C VAL A 270 4.25 -15.62 -5.19
N MET A 271 4.28 -14.41 -5.72
CA MET A 271 3.61 -14.04 -6.96
C MET A 271 4.58 -14.12 -8.14
N ARG A 272 4.37 -15.11 -9.01
CA ARG A 272 5.23 -15.38 -10.16
C ARG A 272 5.24 -14.21 -11.16
N GLY A 273 6.43 -13.82 -11.61
CA GLY A 273 6.62 -12.78 -12.63
C GLY A 273 6.27 -11.37 -12.14
N ILE A 274 6.23 -11.16 -10.83
CA ILE A 274 5.99 -9.86 -10.20
C ILE A 274 7.26 -9.39 -9.50
N SER A 275 7.58 -8.10 -9.67
CA SER A 275 8.60 -7.40 -8.89
C SER A 275 7.96 -6.56 -7.78
N HIS A 276 8.42 -5.34 -7.50
CA HIS A 276 7.99 -4.58 -6.33
C HIS A 276 6.61 -3.90 -6.44
N ALA A 277 6.22 -3.40 -7.62
CA ALA A 277 4.97 -2.63 -7.80
C ALA A 277 3.83 -3.53 -8.29
N SER A 278 3.29 -4.36 -7.43
CA SER A 278 2.45 -5.52 -7.76
C SER A 278 1.26 -5.23 -8.69
N PHE A 279 0.51 -4.14 -8.45
CA PHE A 279 -0.67 -3.80 -9.26
C PHE A 279 -0.35 -3.26 -10.65
N GLN A 280 0.86 -2.75 -10.88
CA GLN A 280 1.29 -2.21 -12.17
C GLN A 280 2.06 -3.23 -13.01
N GLN A 281 2.28 -4.44 -12.52
CA GLN A 281 2.98 -5.50 -13.25
C GLN A 281 2.08 -6.19 -14.28
N LYS A 282 2.66 -6.95 -15.22
CA LYS A 282 1.90 -7.72 -16.22
C LYS A 282 0.96 -8.75 -15.59
N ASN A 283 1.39 -9.37 -14.49
CA ASN A 283 0.64 -10.41 -13.78
C ASN A 283 -0.27 -9.86 -12.65
N TYR A 284 -0.65 -8.59 -12.70
CA TYR A 284 -1.45 -7.90 -11.67
C TYR A 284 -2.75 -8.61 -11.27
N MET A 285 -3.43 -9.29 -12.21
CA MET A 285 -4.65 -10.03 -11.92
C MET A 285 -4.45 -11.13 -10.89
N MET A 286 -3.24 -11.72 -10.82
CA MET A 286 -2.90 -12.69 -9.77
C MET A 286 -3.04 -12.06 -8.37
N VAL A 287 -2.59 -10.83 -8.22
CA VAL A 287 -2.68 -10.08 -6.94
C VAL A 287 -4.13 -9.89 -6.53
N TYR A 288 -4.99 -9.48 -7.49
CA TYR A 288 -6.41 -9.28 -7.22
C TYR A 288 -7.11 -10.57 -6.78
N HIS A 289 -6.84 -11.68 -7.46
CA HIS A 289 -7.43 -12.97 -7.11
C HIS A 289 -6.95 -13.49 -5.75
N LEU A 290 -5.67 -13.34 -5.41
CA LEU A 290 -5.13 -13.71 -4.10
C LEU A 290 -5.80 -12.91 -2.98
N LEU A 291 -5.89 -11.58 -3.15
CA LEU A 291 -6.54 -10.71 -2.18
C LEU A 291 -8.04 -11.01 -2.04
N HIS A 292 -8.75 -11.17 -3.17
CA HIS A 292 -10.18 -11.50 -3.14
C HIS A 292 -10.44 -12.82 -2.43
N SER A 293 -9.68 -13.88 -2.78
CA SER A 293 -9.79 -15.18 -2.10
C SER A 293 -9.56 -15.06 -0.60
N PHE A 294 -8.58 -14.29 -0.17
CA PHE A 294 -8.30 -14.06 1.24
C PHE A 294 -9.41 -13.26 1.95
N TYR A 295 -9.87 -12.16 1.36
CA TYR A 295 -10.89 -11.31 1.98
C TYR A 295 -12.27 -12.00 2.02
N ALA A 296 -12.66 -12.71 0.97
CA ALA A 296 -13.94 -13.42 0.89
C ALA A 296 -13.94 -14.77 1.62
N MET A 297 -12.81 -15.23 2.15
CA MET A 297 -12.72 -16.50 2.88
C MET A 297 -13.66 -16.49 4.08
N PRO A 298 -14.60 -17.45 4.17
CA PRO A 298 -15.50 -17.53 5.31
C PRO A 298 -14.76 -17.87 6.61
N GLU A 299 -15.35 -17.51 7.72
CA GLU A 299 -14.86 -17.97 9.02
C GLU A 299 -14.88 -19.48 9.12
N PRO A 300 -13.87 -20.10 9.76
CA PRO A 300 -13.80 -21.53 9.90
C PRO A 300 -14.94 -22.04 10.79
N VAL A 301 -15.62 -23.12 10.34
CA VAL A 301 -16.68 -23.77 11.12
C VAL A 301 -16.13 -24.48 12.35
N TYR A 302 -14.97 -25.13 12.19
CA TYR A 302 -14.23 -25.74 13.31
C TYR A 302 -13.19 -24.75 13.83
N GLN A 303 -13.25 -24.43 15.10
CA GLN A 303 -12.36 -23.42 15.73
C GLN A 303 -11.46 -24.01 16.84
N GLY A 304 -11.37 -25.34 16.95
CA GLY A 304 -10.57 -26.05 17.96
C GLY A 304 -11.40 -26.65 19.09
#